data_dcf7d1893b9731a669444b0d29f49baa
#
_entry.id   dcf7d1893b9731a669444b0d29f49baa
#
_cell.length_a   1.000
_cell.length_b   1.000
_cell.length_c   1.000
_cell.angle_alpha   90.00
_cell.angle_beta   90.00
_cell.angle_gamma   90.00
#
_symmetry.space_group_name_H-M   'P 1'
#
loop_
_entity.id
_entity.type
_entity.pdbx_description
1 polymer ?
#
loop_
_entity_poly.entity_id
_entity_poly.type
_entity_poly.pdbx_seq_one_letter_code
_entity_poly.pdbx_strand_id
1 'polypeptide(L)'
;MAIAMRNYPEYLTILMAVASIGGIVVFVNAWWTTEEMEYGFDDSTASVCFADKERLATIKPFAKKKSIKLYSVRCVDDPEIKKYEDIFNNFKRVDLVYVDLKPDDDFAIMYTSGSTGHPKGVVLTHRGAITATFSWLMAERVGGLLADPEKLARRRASSVLLLSPMFHVNGSHPNFFYSIARGSKIVLMYKWDPAKAIDIIRDEIITRITAVPTVVADLVQQARDQNVSLDTLEFLGAGGAKRPAAQVGVEKQALPLADIASGYGMTETNALGLGISGDEYVENPELAGRLYPPLQEIKIVDDNDVQLPNGQLGEICLKSPANMRCYFNKEKETDAVLKDGWMHTGDLGILYNEGLVTIVDRKKNI
;
A
#
# COMPACT_ATOMS: atom_id res chain seq x y z
N MET A 1 -2.99 15.30 -10.81
CA MET A 1 -4.08 14.55 -11.49
C MET A 1 -4.68 13.54 -10.53
N ALA A 2 -6.01 13.48 -10.43
CA ALA A 2 -6.71 12.58 -9.54
C ALA A 2 -7.10 11.27 -10.24
N ILE A 3 -7.04 10.15 -9.50
CA ILE A 3 -7.57 8.85 -9.91
C ILE A 3 -8.62 8.44 -8.89
N ALA A 4 -9.89 8.36 -9.33
CA ALA A 4 -11.04 8.04 -8.51
C ALA A 4 -11.76 6.80 -9.08
N MET A 5 -11.24 5.62 -8.83
CA MET A 5 -11.81 4.37 -9.31
C MET A 5 -11.36 3.17 -8.46
N ARG A 6 -11.99 2.03 -8.66
CA ARG A 6 -11.56 0.76 -8.10
C ARG A 6 -10.35 0.19 -8.85
N ASN A 7 -9.92 -1.01 -8.47
CA ASN A 7 -8.79 -1.71 -9.08
C ASN A 7 -9.12 -2.15 -10.52
N TYR A 8 -8.79 -1.29 -11.47
CA TYR A 8 -8.84 -1.57 -12.91
C TYR A 8 -7.43 -1.52 -13.51
N PRO A 9 -7.15 -2.21 -14.62
CA PRO A 9 -5.88 -2.08 -15.35
C PRO A 9 -5.56 -0.63 -15.73
N GLU A 10 -6.58 0.15 -16.06
CA GLU A 10 -6.45 1.56 -16.38
C GLU A 10 -5.90 2.39 -15.22
N TYR A 11 -6.20 2.01 -13.95
CA TYR A 11 -5.62 2.65 -12.78
C TYR A 11 -4.09 2.60 -12.83
N LEU A 12 -3.55 1.40 -13.10
CA LEU A 12 -2.12 1.15 -13.14
C LEU A 12 -1.45 1.95 -14.27
N THR A 13 -2.07 1.96 -15.44
CA THR A 13 -1.56 2.67 -16.61
C THR A 13 -1.56 4.18 -16.40
N ILE A 14 -2.66 4.75 -15.86
CA ILE A 14 -2.78 6.19 -15.58
C ILE A 14 -1.76 6.60 -14.52
N LEU A 15 -1.65 5.83 -13.42
CA LEU A 15 -0.69 6.08 -12.35
C LEU A 15 0.73 6.19 -12.90
N MET A 16 1.17 5.19 -13.67
CA MET A 16 2.52 5.19 -14.23
C MET A 16 2.73 6.29 -15.27
N ALA A 17 1.74 6.56 -16.12
CA ALA A 17 1.81 7.62 -17.11
C ALA A 17 1.93 9.01 -16.47
N VAL A 18 1.12 9.30 -15.45
CA VAL A 18 1.17 10.59 -14.73
C VAL A 18 2.51 10.76 -14.02
N ALA A 19 2.97 9.72 -13.31
CA ALA A 19 4.26 9.78 -12.62
C ALA A 19 5.45 9.97 -13.57
N SER A 20 5.43 9.31 -14.76
CA SER A 20 6.53 9.37 -15.72
C SER A 20 6.70 10.72 -16.41
N ILE A 21 5.67 11.56 -16.42
CA ILE A 21 5.72 12.94 -16.96
C ILE A 21 5.88 14.01 -15.88
N GLY A 22 6.20 13.62 -14.63
CA GLY A 22 6.37 14.54 -13.51
C GLY A 22 5.07 15.07 -12.93
N GLY A 23 3.96 14.41 -13.22
CA GLY A 23 2.67 14.77 -12.63
C GLY A 23 2.50 14.15 -11.24
N ILE A 24 1.86 14.90 -10.33
CA ILE A 24 1.50 14.38 -9.00
C ILE A 24 0.18 13.61 -9.11
N VAL A 25 0.20 12.34 -8.69
CA VAL A 25 -1.00 11.50 -8.64
C VAL A 25 -1.73 11.71 -7.32
N VAL A 26 -2.98 12.14 -7.39
CA VAL A 26 -3.85 12.22 -6.21
C VAL A 26 -4.69 10.95 -6.13
N PHE A 27 -4.43 10.15 -5.12
CA PHE A 27 -5.11 8.88 -4.86
C PHE A 27 -6.41 9.14 -4.11
N VAL A 28 -7.52 9.27 -4.86
CA VAL A 28 -8.84 9.54 -4.28
C VAL A 28 -9.44 8.26 -3.75
N ASN A 29 -9.85 8.27 -2.49
CA ASN A 29 -10.55 7.12 -1.91
C ASN A 29 -11.88 6.88 -2.62
N ALA A 30 -12.00 5.72 -3.27
CA ALA A 30 -13.17 5.37 -4.07
C ALA A 30 -14.45 5.14 -3.24
N TRP A 31 -14.36 5.16 -1.93
CA TRP A 31 -15.51 5.00 -1.01
C TRP A 31 -15.95 6.30 -0.37
N TRP A 32 -15.30 7.41 -0.68
CA TRP A 32 -15.66 8.72 -0.18
C TRP A 32 -17.05 9.17 -0.67
N THR A 33 -17.75 9.87 0.20
CA THR A 33 -18.97 10.61 -0.13
C THR A 33 -18.65 11.79 -1.06
N THR A 34 -19.71 12.44 -1.59
CA THR A 34 -19.55 13.64 -2.43
C THR A 34 -18.81 14.76 -1.68
N GLU A 35 -19.14 14.98 -0.41
CA GLU A 35 -18.51 16.03 0.43
C GLU A 35 -17.04 15.73 0.70
N GLU A 36 -16.70 14.47 1.00
CA GLU A 36 -15.32 14.05 1.21
C GLU A 36 -14.50 14.15 -0.08
N MET A 37 -15.09 13.76 -1.24
CA MET A 37 -14.44 13.93 -2.52
C MET A 37 -14.23 15.41 -2.86
N GLU A 38 -15.25 16.25 -2.66
CA GLU A 38 -15.14 17.70 -2.89
C GLU A 38 -14.02 18.31 -2.05
N TYR A 39 -13.93 17.92 -0.76
CA TYR A 39 -12.83 18.32 0.11
C TYR A 39 -11.47 17.86 -0.44
N GLY A 40 -11.33 16.59 -0.83
CA GLY A 40 -10.07 16.07 -1.36
C GLY A 40 -9.60 16.78 -2.65
N PHE A 41 -10.54 17.19 -3.50
CA PHE A 41 -10.24 17.97 -4.70
C PHE A 41 -9.84 19.42 -4.38
N ASP A 42 -10.47 20.04 -3.39
CA ASP A 42 -10.10 21.40 -2.94
C ASP A 42 -8.71 21.40 -2.28
N ASP A 43 -8.49 20.46 -1.37
CA ASP A 43 -7.23 20.33 -0.66
C ASP A 43 -6.07 20.03 -1.63
N SER A 44 -6.22 19.04 -2.53
CA SER A 44 -5.18 18.63 -3.47
C SER A 44 -5.02 19.53 -4.69
N THR A 45 -5.94 20.44 -4.93
CA THR A 45 -6.01 21.29 -6.15
C THR A 45 -5.96 20.50 -7.47
N ALA A 46 -6.46 19.27 -7.47
CA ALA A 46 -6.45 18.42 -8.65
C ALA A 46 -7.38 18.95 -9.75
N SER A 47 -6.82 19.24 -10.92
CA SER A 47 -7.53 19.85 -12.06
C SER A 47 -7.96 18.85 -13.13
N VAL A 48 -7.48 17.61 -13.08
CA VAL A 48 -7.82 16.51 -13.98
C VAL A 48 -8.17 15.29 -13.15
N CYS A 49 -9.25 14.59 -13.54
CA CYS A 49 -9.67 13.37 -12.84
C CYS A 49 -10.04 12.28 -13.84
N PHE A 50 -9.51 11.09 -13.60
CA PHE A 50 -9.94 9.84 -14.22
C PHE A 50 -10.84 9.10 -13.23
N ALA A 51 -12.06 8.78 -13.62
CA ALA A 51 -13.01 8.16 -12.71
C ALA A 51 -13.87 7.10 -13.39
N ASP A 52 -14.22 6.05 -12.67
CA ASP A 52 -15.22 5.08 -13.09
C ASP A 52 -16.65 5.62 -12.91
N LYS A 53 -17.62 4.87 -13.41
CA LYS A 53 -19.04 5.27 -13.44
C LYS A 53 -19.58 5.76 -12.08
N GLU A 54 -19.28 5.01 -11.01
CA GLU A 54 -19.82 5.32 -9.68
C GLU A 54 -19.19 6.61 -9.12
N ARG A 55 -17.88 6.80 -9.31
CA ARG A 55 -17.15 7.98 -8.82
C ARG A 55 -17.44 9.21 -9.66
N LEU A 56 -17.67 9.04 -10.97
CA LEU A 56 -18.14 10.15 -11.81
C LEU A 56 -19.47 10.73 -11.29
N ALA A 57 -20.41 9.87 -10.91
CA ALA A 57 -21.68 10.33 -10.33
C ALA A 57 -21.46 11.16 -9.05
N THR A 58 -20.46 10.80 -8.24
CA THR A 58 -20.11 11.52 -7.01
C THR A 58 -19.36 12.83 -7.27
N ILE A 59 -18.50 12.89 -8.31
CA ILE A 59 -17.65 14.05 -8.62
C ILE A 59 -18.36 15.08 -9.50
N LYS A 60 -19.23 14.64 -10.41
CA LYS A 60 -19.92 15.50 -11.38
C LYS A 60 -20.63 16.72 -10.76
N PRO A 61 -21.30 16.63 -9.58
CA PRO A 61 -21.99 17.76 -8.98
C PRO A 61 -21.12 19.01 -8.73
N PHE A 62 -19.83 18.83 -8.44
CA PHE A 62 -18.92 19.94 -8.16
C PHE A 62 -17.86 20.17 -9.24
N ALA A 63 -17.60 19.19 -10.12
CA ALA A 63 -16.51 19.25 -11.09
C ALA A 63 -16.58 20.48 -12.01
N LYS A 64 -17.76 20.81 -12.52
CA LYS A 64 -17.95 21.97 -13.42
C LYS A 64 -17.63 23.29 -12.70
N LYS A 65 -18.11 23.47 -11.47
CA LYS A 65 -17.86 24.65 -10.64
C LYS A 65 -16.36 24.84 -10.35
N LYS A 66 -15.65 23.72 -10.20
CA LYS A 66 -14.20 23.71 -9.86
C LYS A 66 -13.30 23.60 -11.11
N SER A 67 -13.86 23.64 -12.31
CA SER A 67 -13.12 23.52 -13.57
C SER A 67 -12.27 22.24 -13.67
N ILE A 68 -12.72 21.12 -13.08
CA ILE A 68 -12.05 19.84 -13.13
C ILE A 68 -12.35 19.17 -14.47
N LYS A 69 -11.32 18.80 -15.21
CA LYS A 69 -11.45 18.02 -16.46
C LYS A 69 -11.67 16.55 -16.10
N LEU A 70 -12.84 16.02 -16.45
CA LEU A 70 -13.20 14.63 -16.19
C LEU A 70 -12.90 13.73 -17.40
N TYR A 71 -12.35 12.55 -17.11
CA TYR A 71 -12.21 11.44 -18.04
C TYR A 71 -12.92 10.22 -17.46
N SER A 72 -13.84 9.66 -18.23
CA SER A 72 -14.55 8.44 -17.83
C SER A 72 -13.74 7.20 -18.17
N VAL A 73 -13.69 6.25 -17.23
CA VAL A 73 -13.04 4.95 -17.40
C VAL A 73 -14.11 3.86 -17.36
N ARG A 74 -14.17 3.04 -18.41
CA ARG A 74 -15.14 1.93 -18.54
C ARG A 74 -16.60 2.34 -18.33
N CYS A 75 -16.94 3.55 -18.68
CA CYS A 75 -18.30 4.01 -18.49
C CYS A 75 -18.88 4.70 -19.72
N VAL A 76 -20.16 4.96 -19.57
CA VAL A 76 -21.18 5.29 -20.53
C VAL A 76 -21.00 6.65 -21.19
N ASP A 77 -21.68 6.80 -22.30
CA ASP A 77 -21.80 7.99 -23.12
C ASP A 77 -22.41 9.17 -22.36
N ASP A 78 -21.51 10.02 -21.87
CA ASP A 78 -21.83 11.36 -21.40
C ASP A 78 -21.12 12.33 -22.35
N PRO A 79 -21.83 13.09 -23.17
CA PRO A 79 -21.21 13.95 -24.19
C PRO A 79 -20.36 15.08 -23.62
N GLU A 80 -20.52 15.40 -22.34
CA GLU A 80 -19.73 16.41 -21.64
C GLU A 80 -18.41 15.85 -21.05
N ILE A 81 -18.24 14.52 -21.00
CA ILE A 81 -17.11 13.86 -20.37
C ILE A 81 -16.32 13.08 -21.43
N LYS A 82 -15.02 13.37 -21.55
CA LYS A 82 -14.13 12.62 -22.43
C LYS A 82 -13.95 11.19 -21.93
N LYS A 83 -13.91 10.23 -22.85
CA LYS A 83 -13.59 8.84 -22.51
C LYS A 83 -12.08 8.64 -22.41
N TYR A 84 -11.65 7.78 -21.51
CA TYR A 84 -10.26 7.36 -21.41
C TYR A 84 -9.75 6.79 -22.74
N GLU A 85 -10.59 6.00 -23.42
CA GLU A 85 -10.30 5.37 -24.70
C GLU A 85 -10.07 6.40 -25.82
N ASP A 86 -10.70 7.57 -25.77
CA ASP A 86 -10.53 8.63 -26.77
C ASP A 86 -9.12 9.22 -26.79
N ILE A 87 -8.37 9.07 -25.70
CA ILE A 87 -6.96 9.46 -25.62
C ILE A 87 -6.15 8.69 -26.65
N PHE A 88 -6.49 7.44 -26.91
CA PHE A 88 -5.77 6.54 -27.83
C PHE A 88 -6.26 6.63 -29.28
N ASN A 89 -7.52 6.99 -29.51
CA ASN A 89 -8.14 7.00 -30.84
C ASN A 89 -7.44 7.96 -31.82
N ASN A 90 -6.89 9.05 -31.31
CA ASN A 90 -6.17 10.06 -32.12
C ASN A 90 -4.65 10.03 -31.87
N PHE A 91 -4.16 8.99 -31.18
CA PHE A 91 -2.76 8.90 -30.81
C PHE A 91 -1.90 8.56 -32.03
N LYS A 92 -1.08 9.52 -32.44
CA LYS A 92 0.06 9.23 -33.31
C LYS A 92 1.23 8.87 -32.40
N ARG A 93 1.91 7.75 -32.68
CA ARG A 93 3.11 7.39 -31.94
C ARG A 93 4.08 8.57 -31.95
N VAL A 94 4.30 9.12 -30.76
CA VAL A 94 5.28 10.16 -30.51
C VAL A 94 6.38 9.57 -29.64
N ASP A 95 7.56 10.14 -29.71
CA ASP A 95 8.62 9.78 -28.78
C ASP A 95 8.17 10.09 -27.34
N LEU A 96 8.68 9.30 -26.40
CA LEU A 96 8.42 9.55 -24.97
C LEU A 96 8.88 10.98 -24.65
N VAL A 97 7.99 11.72 -24.01
CA VAL A 97 8.34 13.04 -23.48
C VAL A 97 9.33 12.81 -22.33
N TYR A 98 10.57 13.24 -22.55
CA TYR A 98 11.57 13.21 -21.48
C TYR A 98 11.32 14.37 -20.52
N VAL A 99 11.17 14.05 -19.25
CA VAL A 99 11.08 15.00 -18.14
C VAL A 99 12.25 14.75 -17.22
N ASP A 100 13.00 15.79 -16.87
CA ASP A 100 14.12 15.70 -15.93
C ASP A 100 13.59 15.62 -14.48
N LEU A 101 13.10 14.43 -14.11
CA LEU A 101 12.60 14.14 -12.78
C LEU A 101 13.74 14.05 -11.78
N LYS A 102 13.57 14.73 -10.65
CA LYS A 102 14.48 14.61 -9.50
C LYS A 102 13.94 13.58 -8.52
N PRO A 103 14.81 12.87 -7.80
CA PRO A 103 14.37 11.89 -6.80
C PRO A 103 13.42 12.45 -5.75
N ASP A 104 13.59 13.72 -5.36
CA ASP A 104 12.80 14.38 -4.33
C ASP A 104 11.57 15.13 -4.86
N ASP A 105 11.29 15.04 -6.17
CA ASP A 105 10.05 15.54 -6.74
C ASP A 105 8.86 14.78 -6.17
N ASP A 106 7.75 15.50 -5.98
CA ASP A 106 6.49 14.92 -5.51
C ASP A 106 5.91 14.00 -6.58
N PHE A 107 5.62 12.78 -6.19
CA PHE A 107 5.01 11.81 -7.11
C PHE A 107 3.54 11.57 -6.79
N ALA A 108 3.14 11.66 -5.51
CA ALA A 108 1.80 11.31 -5.08
C ALA A 108 1.30 12.12 -3.89
N ILE A 109 -0.02 12.30 -3.82
CA ILE A 109 -0.74 12.69 -2.61
C ILE A 109 -1.71 11.56 -2.27
N MET A 110 -1.53 10.96 -1.08
CA MET A 110 -2.40 9.90 -0.57
C MET A 110 -3.08 10.35 0.72
N TYR A 111 -4.38 10.18 0.79
CA TYR A 111 -5.15 10.64 1.95
C TYR A 111 -5.24 9.58 3.05
N THR A 112 -4.97 10.01 4.28
CA THR A 112 -5.15 9.20 5.48
C THR A 112 -6.33 9.71 6.30
N SER A 113 -6.99 8.80 7.04
CA SER A 113 -8.01 9.18 8.01
C SER A 113 -7.36 9.99 9.13
N GLY A 114 -7.52 11.32 9.09
CA GLY A 114 -7.02 12.20 10.13
C GLY A 114 -7.81 12.03 11.44
N SER A 115 -7.11 12.08 12.56
CA SER A 115 -7.75 12.09 13.90
C SER A 115 -8.48 13.41 14.23
N THR A 116 -8.45 14.40 13.32
CA THR A 116 -8.97 15.76 13.49
C THR A 116 -10.20 16.07 12.64
N GLY A 117 -10.88 15.05 12.10
CA GLY A 117 -12.14 15.19 11.35
C GLY A 117 -11.99 15.16 9.83
N HIS A 118 -10.98 15.79 9.23
CA HIS A 118 -10.74 15.71 7.78
C HIS A 118 -9.50 14.89 7.45
N PRO A 119 -9.52 14.13 6.33
CA PRO A 119 -8.35 13.42 5.85
C PRO A 119 -7.18 14.37 5.56
N LYS A 120 -5.95 13.90 5.81
CA LYS A 120 -4.72 14.63 5.48
C LYS A 120 -4.06 14.04 4.24
N GLY A 121 -3.70 14.89 3.29
CA GLY A 121 -2.97 14.51 2.09
C GLY A 121 -1.48 14.32 2.40
N VAL A 122 -1.03 13.09 2.41
CA VAL A 122 0.39 12.71 2.58
C VAL A 122 1.11 12.88 1.26
N VAL A 123 2.12 13.73 1.22
CA VAL A 123 2.94 13.96 0.02
C VAL A 123 4.11 12.98 0.00
N LEU A 124 4.15 12.15 -1.02
CA LEU A 124 5.16 11.14 -1.25
C LEU A 124 6.05 11.53 -2.44
N THR A 125 7.37 11.29 -2.31
CA THR A 125 8.35 11.56 -3.35
C THR A 125 8.70 10.32 -4.16
N HIS A 126 9.26 10.50 -5.37
CA HIS A 126 9.81 9.39 -6.15
C HIS A 126 10.86 8.61 -5.36
N ARG A 127 11.77 9.30 -4.65
CA ARG A 127 12.76 8.69 -3.76
C ARG A 127 12.09 7.77 -2.73
N GLY A 128 11.04 8.25 -2.07
CA GLY A 128 10.34 7.50 -1.03
C GLY A 128 9.76 6.19 -1.55
N ALA A 129 9.03 6.24 -2.65
CA ALA A 129 8.41 5.06 -3.25
C ALA A 129 9.45 4.04 -3.76
N ILE A 130 10.54 4.53 -4.39
CA ILE A 130 11.65 3.69 -4.85
C ILE A 130 12.37 3.06 -3.67
N THR A 131 12.67 3.82 -2.61
CA THR A 131 13.31 3.31 -1.39
C THR A 131 12.52 2.16 -0.78
N ALA A 132 11.19 2.33 -0.61
CA ALA A 132 10.34 1.28 -0.08
C ALA A 132 10.38 0.02 -0.96
N THR A 133 10.21 0.19 -2.27
CA THR A 133 10.20 -0.92 -3.24
C THR A 133 11.52 -1.71 -3.21
N PHE A 134 12.65 -1.02 -3.23
CA PHE A 134 13.96 -1.67 -3.24
C PHE A 134 14.33 -2.28 -1.88
N SER A 135 13.87 -1.72 -0.76
CA SER A 135 14.05 -2.33 0.56
C SER A 135 13.38 -3.70 0.64
N TRP A 136 12.14 -3.83 0.12
CA TRP A 136 11.48 -5.14 0.06
C TRP A 136 12.16 -6.10 -0.91
N LEU A 137 12.61 -5.63 -2.08
CA LEU A 137 13.38 -6.47 -3.03
C LEU A 137 14.67 -6.97 -2.40
N MET A 138 15.39 -6.11 -1.67
CA MET A 138 16.61 -6.48 -0.98
C MET A 138 16.34 -7.52 0.10
N ALA A 139 15.33 -7.31 0.94
CA ALA A 139 14.92 -8.27 1.98
C ALA A 139 14.57 -9.64 1.38
N GLU A 140 13.83 -9.65 0.27
CA GLU A 140 13.52 -10.90 -0.45
C GLU A 140 14.78 -11.59 -0.97
N ARG A 141 15.73 -10.82 -1.54
CA ARG A 141 16.98 -11.37 -2.06
C ARG A 141 17.84 -11.97 -0.95
N VAL A 142 17.97 -11.24 0.17
CA VAL A 142 18.69 -11.74 1.36
C VAL A 142 18.00 -12.99 1.91
N GLY A 143 16.68 -12.97 2.07
CA GLY A 143 15.91 -14.15 2.49
C GLY A 143 16.08 -15.33 1.54
N GLY A 144 16.16 -15.08 0.23
CA GLY A 144 16.44 -16.12 -0.77
C GLY A 144 17.84 -16.75 -0.64
N LEU A 145 18.85 -15.95 -0.28
CA LEU A 145 20.21 -16.47 -0.06
C LEU A 145 20.32 -17.34 1.20
N LEU A 146 19.44 -17.13 2.15
CA LEU A 146 19.39 -17.86 3.43
C LEU A 146 18.38 -19.03 3.40
N ALA A 147 17.56 -19.12 2.35
CA ALA A 147 16.51 -20.11 2.25
C ALA A 147 17.07 -21.50 1.90
N ASP A 148 16.33 -22.54 2.31
CA ASP A 148 16.59 -23.91 1.94
C ASP A 148 16.61 -24.06 0.40
N PRO A 149 17.66 -24.64 -0.22
CA PRO A 149 17.74 -24.89 -1.65
C PRO A 149 16.55 -25.68 -2.22
N GLU A 150 15.99 -26.64 -1.47
CA GLU A 150 14.81 -27.40 -1.91
C GLU A 150 13.57 -26.51 -1.98
N LYS A 151 13.39 -25.60 -1.02
CA LYS A 151 12.31 -24.61 -1.02
C LYS A 151 12.45 -23.66 -2.22
N LEU A 152 13.68 -23.22 -2.53
CA LEU A 152 13.94 -22.37 -3.70
C LEU A 152 13.65 -23.09 -5.01
N ALA A 153 14.02 -24.36 -5.13
CA ALA A 153 13.80 -25.18 -6.34
C ALA A 153 12.29 -25.38 -6.65
N ARG A 154 11.42 -25.28 -5.65
CA ARG A 154 9.96 -25.42 -5.81
C ARG A 154 9.26 -24.10 -6.16
N ARG A 155 9.94 -22.96 -6.11
CA ARG A 155 9.34 -21.64 -6.40
C ARG A 155 8.82 -21.56 -7.82
N ARG A 156 7.58 -21.10 -7.94
CA ARG A 156 6.92 -20.80 -9.21
C ARG A 156 7.25 -19.39 -9.70
N ALA A 157 6.92 -19.12 -10.96
CA ALA A 157 6.93 -17.76 -11.47
C ALA A 157 6.01 -16.87 -10.63
N SER A 158 6.50 -15.68 -10.25
CA SER A 158 5.76 -14.79 -9.35
C SER A 158 4.45 -14.32 -9.97
N SER A 159 3.35 -14.57 -9.29
CA SER A 159 2.00 -14.13 -9.65
C SER A 159 1.28 -13.61 -8.41
N VAL A 160 0.72 -12.40 -8.50
CA VAL A 160 0.11 -11.69 -7.37
C VAL A 160 -1.37 -11.47 -7.65
N LEU A 161 -2.23 -11.80 -6.68
CA LEU A 161 -3.62 -11.36 -6.68
C LEU A 161 -3.73 -10.06 -5.87
N LEU A 162 -3.95 -8.95 -6.58
CA LEU A 162 -4.04 -7.63 -5.99
C LEU A 162 -5.46 -7.36 -5.52
N LEU A 163 -5.67 -7.49 -4.22
CA LEU A 163 -6.97 -7.35 -3.53
C LEU A 163 -7.13 -5.98 -2.87
N SER A 164 -6.03 -5.46 -2.30
CA SER A 164 -6.04 -4.18 -1.60
C SER A 164 -6.35 -3.03 -2.55
N PRO A 165 -7.18 -2.05 -2.15
CA PRO A 165 -7.46 -0.90 -3.00
C PRO A 165 -6.20 -0.12 -3.37
N MET A 166 -6.08 0.23 -4.65
CA MET A 166 -4.91 0.96 -5.18
C MET A 166 -4.76 2.36 -4.60
N PHE A 167 -5.86 2.98 -4.15
CA PHE A 167 -5.80 4.29 -3.49
C PHE A 167 -5.30 4.24 -2.03
N HIS A 168 -5.06 3.06 -1.47
CA HIS A 168 -4.33 2.88 -0.22
C HIS A 168 -2.88 2.46 -0.49
N VAL A 169 -1.98 2.92 0.37
CA VAL A 169 -0.54 2.62 0.26
C VAL A 169 -0.27 1.11 0.21
N ASN A 170 -1.05 0.28 0.92
CA ASN A 170 -0.92 -1.17 0.88
C ASN A 170 -1.21 -1.75 -0.52
N GLY A 171 -2.15 -1.18 -1.27
CA GLY A 171 -2.43 -1.62 -2.65
C GLY A 171 -1.36 -1.17 -3.63
N SER A 172 -0.96 0.08 -3.57
CA SER A 172 -0.05 0.68 -4.54
C SER A 172 1.41 0.30 -4.33
N HIS A 173 1.92 0.24 -3.10
CA HIS A 173 3.36 0.06 -2.85
C HIS A 173 3.74 -1.43 -2.73
N PRO A 174 3.40 -2.18 -1.66
CA PRO A 174 3.84 -3.56 -1.51
C PRO A 174 3.14 -4.55 -2.45
N ASN A 175 2.01 -4.18 -3.06
CA ASN A 175 1.34 -5.04 -4.03
C ASN A 175 1.65 -4.65 -5.48
N PHE A 176 1.56 -3.38 -5.87
CA PHE A 176 1.76 -2.97 -7.27
C PHE A 176 3.22 -2.67 -7.61
N PHE A 177 3.85 -1.64 -6.97
CA PHE A 177 5.22 -1.25 -7.33
C PHE A 177 6.22 -2.37 -7.09
N TYR A 178 6.11 -3.05 -5.96
CA TYR A 178 6.96 -4.21 -5.67
C TYR A 178 6.78 -5.34 -6.68
N SER A 179 5.54 -5.60 -7.13
CA SER A 179 5.26 -6.63 -8.14
C SER A 179 5.84 -6.28 -9.51
N ILE A 180 5.76 -5.01 -9.95
CA ILE A 180 6.40 -4.55 -11.18
C ILE A 180 7.92 -4.73 -11.10
N ALA A 181 8.53 -4.29 -10.00
CA ALA A 181 9.97 -4.39 -9.80
C ALA A 181 10.48 -5.83 -9.77
N ARG A 182 9.64 -6.79 -9.37
CA ARG A 182 9.92 -8.24 -9.44
C ARG A 182 9.69 -8.85 -10.83
N GLY A 183 9.00 -8.18 -11.73
CA GLY A 183 8.50 -8.77 -12.98
C GLY A 183 7.36 -9.77 -12.76
N SER A 184 6.54 -9.57 -11.73
CA SER A 184 5.44 -10.47 -11.39
C SER A 184 4.26 -10.33 -12.34
N LYS A 185 3.53 -11.41 -12.60
CA LYS A 185 2.18 -11.34 -13.13
C LYS A 185 1.26 -10.69 -12.09
N ILE A 186 0.47 -9.71 -12.49
CA ILE A 186 -0.49 -9.02 -11.61
C ILE A 186 -1.90 -9.34 -12.08
N VAL A 187 -2.68 -9.95 -11.21
CA VAL A 187 -4.10 -10.23 -11.42
C VAL A 187 -4.90 -9.30 -10.50
N LEU A 188 -5.84 -8.55 -11.06
CA LEU A 188 -6.66 -7.59 -10.34
C LEU A 188 -8.01 -8.18 -9.98
N MET A 189 -8.47 -7.92 -8.77
CA MET A 189 -9.84 -8.22 -8.36
C MET A 189 -10.60 -6.92 -8.08
N TYR A 190 -11.72 -6.72 -8.79
CA TYR A 190 -12.52 -5.51 -8.69
C TYR A 190 -13.22 -5.35 -7.35
N LYS A 191 -13.80 -6.45 -6.83
CA LYS A 191 -14.54 -6.50 -5.57
C LYS A 191 -14.21 -7.81 -4.88
N TRP A 192 -13.98 -7.74 -3.58
CA TRP A 192 -13.69 -8.92 -2.78
C TRP A 192 -14.85 -9.93 -2.84
N ASP A 193 -14.51 -11.17 -3.14
CA ASP A 193 -15.37 -12.34 -3.18
C ASP A 193 -14.47 -13.56 -2.95
N PRO A 194 -14.49 -14.19 -1.77
CA PRO A 194 -13.54 -15.25 -1.42
C PRO A 194 -13.69 -16.50 -2.30
N ALA A 195 -14.89 -16.82 -2.77
CA ALA A 195 -15.09 -17.97 -3.66
C ALA A 195 -14.43 -17.73 -5.03
N LYS A 196 -14.66 -16.54 -5.62
CA LYS A 196 -13.97 -16.16 -6.87
C LYS A 196 -12.46 -16.04 -6.69
N ALA A 197 -11.99 -15.59 -5.51
CA ALA A 197 -10.56 -15.53 -5.24
C ALA A 197 -9.92 -16.91 -5.29
N ILE A 198 -10.57 -17.96 -4.79
CA ILE A 198 -10.11 -19.35 -4.87
C ILE A 198 -9.99 -19.80 -6.34
N ASP A 199 -11.00 -19.53 -7.16
CA ASP A 199 -10.96 -19.86 -8.59
C ASP A 199 -9.79 -19.13 -9.30
N ILE A 200 -9.62 -17.84 -9.04
CA ILE A 200 -8.53 -17.04 -9.61
C ILE A 200 -7.16 -17.59 -9.14
N ILE A 201 -7.01 -17.94 -7.87
CA ILE A 201 -5.76 -18.48 -7.33
C ILE A 201 -5.37 -19.74 -8.08
N ARG A 202 -6.32 -20.65 -8.31
CA ARG A 202 -6.10 -21.89 -9.06
C ARG A 202 -5.80 -21.64 -10.53
N ASP A 203 -6.68 -20.88 -11.21
CA ASP A 203 -6.66 -20.76 -12.67
C ASP A 203 -5.50 -19.88 -13.15
N GLU A 204 -5.14 -18.85 -12.38
CA GLU A 204 -4.05 -17.91 -12.68
C GLU A 204 -2.71 -18.29 -11.99
N ILE A 205 -2.68 -19.40 -11.25
CA ILE A 205 -1.51 -19.89 -10.51
C ILE A 205 -0.94 -18.77 -9.62
N ILE A 206 -1.79 -18.19 -8.78
CA ILE A 206 -1.37 -17.12 -7.88
C ILE A 206 -0.43 -17.69 -6.82
N THR A 207 0.74 -17.04 -6.66
CA THR A 207 1.75 -17.45 -5.67
C THR A 207 1.81 -16.54 -4.47
N ARG A 208 1.23 -15.33 -4.57
CA ARG A 208 1.36 -14.31 -3.52
C ARG A 208 0.07 -13.52 -3.34
N ILE A 209 -0.31 -13.35 -2.08
CA ILE A 209 -1.38 -12.45 -1.65
C ILE A 209 -0.88 -11.62 -0.47
N THR A 210 -1.20 -10.32 -0.48
CA THR A 210 -1.03 -9.43 0.67
C THR A 210 -2.29 -8.57 0.80
N ALA A 211 -2.96 -8.68 1.96
CA ALA A 211 -4.23 -7.99 2.21
C ALA A 211 -4.36 -7.59 3.69
N VAL A 212 -5.51 -7.07 4.09
CA VAL A 212 -5.83 -6.89 5.52
C VAL A 212 -6.20 -8.22 6.16
N PRO A 213 -5.98 -8.40 7.49
CA PRO A 213 -6.20 -9.68 8.17
C PRO A 213 -7.59 -10.30 7.96
N THR A 214 -8.64 -9.48 7.87
CA THR A 214 -10.02 -9.94 7.65
C THR A 214 -10.18 -10.62 6.28
N VAL A 215 -9.61 -10.06 5.23
CA VAL A 215 -9.64 -10.62 3.87
C VAL A 215 -8.88 -11.96 3.81
N VAL A 216 -7.75 -12.03 4.53
CA VAL A 216 -6.96 -13.27 4.64
C VAL A 216 -7.76 -14.35 5.38
N ALA A 217 -8.40 -13.98 6.50
CA ALA A 217 -9.25 -14.92 7.27
C ALA A 217 -10.42 -15.45 6.43
N ASP A 218 -11.11 -14.57 5.71
CA ASP A 218 -12.22 -14.95 4.82
C ASP A 218 -11.75 -15.95 3.74
N LEU A 219 -10.59 -15.71 3.12
CA LEU A 219 -10.03 -16.61 2.11
C LEU A 219 -9.76 -18.00 2.71
N VAL A 220 -9.09 -18.06 3.86
CA VAL A 220 -8.75 -19.32 4.52
C VAL A 220 -10.00 -20.07 4.97
N GLN A 221 -11.00 -19.36 5.51
CA GLN A 221 -12.26 -19.96 5.90
C GLN A 221 -13.00 -20.54 4.71
N GLN A 222 -13.11 -19.78 3.62
CA GLN A 222 -13.77 -20.21 2.38
C GLN A 222 -13.09 -21.44 1.76
N ALA A 223 -11.74 -21.50 1.77
CA ALA A 223 -10.99 -22.63 1.27
C ALA A 223 -11.27 -23.90 2.10
N ARG A 224 -11.38 -23.77 3.43
CA ARG A 224 -11.76 -24.86 4.32
C ARG A 224 -13.19 -25.33 4.06
N ASP A 225 -14.14 -24.43 3.96
CA ASP A 225 -15.55 -24.75 3.75
C ASP A 225 -15.78 -25.49 2.42
N GLN A 226 -14.99 -25.16 1.40
CA GLN A 226 -15.01 -25.84 0.11
C GLN A 226 -14.10 -27.06 0.04
N ASN A 227 -13.32 -27.35 1.09
CA ASN A 227 -12.30 -28.41 1.11
C ASN A 227 -11.31 -28.30 -0.09
N VAL A 228 -10.87 -27.09 -0.40
CA VAL A 228 -9.95 -26.78 -1.52
C VAL A 228 -8.57 -26.44 -0.98
N SER A 229 -7.55 -27.04 -1.56
CA SER A 229 -6.15 -26.67 -1.31
C SER A 229 -5.74 -25.46 -2.13
N LEU A 230 -4.95 -24.57 -1.53
CA LEU A 230 -4.37 -23.40 -2.18
C LEU A 230 -2.84 -23.56 -2.38
N ASP A 231 -2.42 -24.71 -2.85
CA ASP A 231 -1.00 -25.14 -2.95
C ASP A 231 -0.14 -24.29 -3.89
N THR A 232 -0.75 -23.40 -4.66
CA THR A 232 -0.01 -22.45 -5.47
C THR A 232 0.49 -21.25 -4.66
N LEU A 233 -0.13 -20.96 -3.50
CA LEU A 233 0.30 -19.87 -2.62
C LEU A 233 1.61 -20.22 -1.93
N GLU A 234 2.63 -19.42 -2.19
CA GLU A 234 3.95 -19.48 -1.56
C GLU A 234 4.13 -18.40 -0.48
N PHE A 235 3.29 -17.36 -0.50
CA PHE A 235 3.34 -16.24 0.43
C PHE A 235 1.93 -15.71 0.72
N LEU A 236 1.60 -15.59 2.01
CA LEU A 236 0.38 -14.98 2.50
C LEU A 236 0.70 -13.91 3.54
N GLY A 237 0.71 -12.65 3.12
CA GLY A 237 0.98 -11.49 3.96
C GLY A 237 -0.29 -10.81 4.48
N ALA A 238 -0.22 -10.27 5.70
CA ALA A 238 -1.21 -9.32 6.17
C ALA A 238 -0.57 -8.03 6.69
N GLY A 239 -1.28 -6.91 6.49
CA GLY A 239 -0.84 -5.60 6.95
C GLY A 239 -1.98 -4.60 6.96
N GLY A 240 -1.73 -3.40 7.49
CA GLY A 240 -2.72 -2.32 7.58
C GLY A 240 -3.70 -2.44 8.76
N ALA A 241 -3.69 -3.55 9.49
CA ALA A 241 -4.40 -3.74 10.76
C ALA A 241 -3.69 -4.81 11.60
N LYS A 242 -3.95 -4.82 12.91
CA LYS A 242 -3.42 -5.84 13.82
C LYS A 242 -4.07 -7.20 13.49
N ARG A 243 -3.24 -8.23 13.29
CA ARG A 243 -3.68 -9.61 13.11
C ARG A 243 -3.76 -10.29 14.50
N PRO A 244 -4.86 -10.98 14.84
CA PRO A 244 -4.90 -11.82 16.04
C PRO A 244 -3.87 -12.94 15.95
N ALA A 245 -3.10 -13.17 17.02
CA ALA A 245 -2.06 -14.19 17.04
C ALA A 245 -2.58 -15.61 16.72
N ALA A 246 -3.75 -15.96 17.23
CA ALA A 246 -4.39 -17.26 16.97
C ALA A 246 -4.67 -17.51 15.47
N GLN A 247 -4.87 -16.44 14.69
CA GLN A 247 -5.13 -16.53 13.24
C GLN A 247 -3.90 -17.07 12.49
N VAL A 248 -2.68 -16.74 12.93
CA VAL A 248 -1.43 -17.15 12.27
C VAL A 248 -1.30 -18.68 12.21
N GLY A 249 -1.55 -19.35 13.33
CA GLY A 249 -1.52 -20.83 13.39
C GLY A 249 -2.59 -21.48 12.50
N VAL A 250 -3.80 -20.90 12.48
CA VAL A 250 -4.90 -21.35 11.62
C VAL A 250 -4.55 -21.24 10.13
N GLU A 251 -3.94 -20.13 9.74
CA GLU A 251 -3.49 -19.88 8.37
C GLU A 251 -2.36 -20.84 7.97
N LYS A 252 -1.38 -21.06 8.85
CA LYS A 252 -0.28 -21.99 8.58
C LYS A 252 -0.75 -23.42 8.41
N GLN A 253 -1.73 -23.86 9.21
CA GLN A 253 -2.35 -25.19 9.04
C GLN A 253 -3.10 -25.34 7.72
N ALA A 254 -3.80 -24.28 7.27
CA ALA A 254 -4.53 -24.29 6.01
C ALA A 254 -3.60 -24.19 4.80
N LEU A 255 -2.46 -23.53 4.94
CA LEU A 255 -1.51 -23.21 3.88
C LEU A 255 -0.09 -23.65 4.26
N PRO A 256 0.17 -24.96 4.37
CA PRO A 256 1.45 -25.47 4.90
C PRO A 256 2.66 -25.09 4.02
N LEU A 257 2.44 -24.84 2.72
CA LEU A 257 3.49 -24.48 1.79
C LEU A 257 3.79 -22.98 1.75
N ALA A 258 2.89 -22.14 2.28
CA ALA A 258 3.03 -20.69 2.25
C ALA A 258 3.84 -20.16 3.44
N ASP A 259 4.64 -19.14 3.18
CA ASP A 259 5.20 -18.28 4.22
C ASP A 259 4.09 -17.33 4.70
N ILE A 260 3.68 -17.50 5.95
CA ILE A 260 2.76 -16.56 6.60
C ILE A 260 3.57 -15.36 7.05
N ALA A 261 3.10 -14.15 6.74
CA ALA A 261 3.85 -12.92 6.96
C ALA A 261 3.00 -11.80 7.55
N SER A 262 3.65 -10.92 8.29
CA SER A 262 3.07 -9.67 8.76
C SER A 262 3.94 -8.50 8.31
N GLY A 263 3.28 -7.38 7.95
CA GLY A 263 3.94 -6.12 7.61
C GLY A 263 3.28 -4.95 8.34
N TYR A 264 4.11 -4.10 8.91
CA TYR A 264 3.71 -2.82 9.50
C TYR A 264 4.33 -1.67 8.73
N GLY A 265 3.55 -0.66 8.49
CA GLY A 265 3.92 0.58 7.84
C GLY A 265 2.70 1.49 7.72
N MET A 266 2.92 2.71 7.33
CA MET A 266 1.88 3.72 7.21
C MET A 266 2.04 4.49 5.90
N THR A 267 1.03 5.26 5.52
CA THR A 267 1.09 6.07 4.29
C THR A 267 2.29 7.02 4.34
N GLU A 268 2.55 7.59 5.50
CA GLU A 268 3.63 8.52 5.78
C GLU A 268 5.04 7.92 5.64
N THR A 269 5.15 6.59 5.54
CA THR A 269 6.42 5.88 5.32
C THR A 269 6.45 5.09 4.01
N ASN A 270 5.57 5.39 3.03
CA ASN A 270 5.41 4.61 1.80
C ASN A 270 5.15 3.11 2.08
N ALA A 271 4.43 2.79 3.15
CA ALA A 271 4.18 1.46 3.70
C ALA A 271 5.45 0.71 4.18
N LEU A 272 6.61 1.35 4.17
CA LEU A 272 7.85 0.76 4.66
C LEU A 272 7.94 0.95 6.18
N GLY A 273 8.24 -0.12 6.92
CA GLY A 273 8.38 -0.12 8.36
C GLY A 273 8.97 -1.44 8.84
N LEU A 274 8.15 -2.33 9.37
CA LEU A 274 8.58 -3.60 9.93
C LEU A 274 8.01 -4.77 9.15
N GLY A 275 8.70 -5.92 9.19
CA GLY A 275 8.19 -7.15 8.62
C GLY A 275 8.75 -8.40 9.28
N ILE A 276 7.95 -9.44 9.27
CA ILE A 276 8.28 -10.79 9.74
C ILE A 276 7.57 -11.83 8.90
N SER A 277 8.17 -12.98 8.68
CA SER A 277 7.57 -14.05 7.87
C SER A 277 8.11 -15.43 8.20
N GLY A 278 7.42 -16.46 7.71
CA GLY A 278 7.82 -17.85 7.83
C GLY A 278 7.70 -18.38 9.25
N ASP A 279 8.55 -19.33 9.60
CA ASP A 279 8.47 -20.05 10.86
C ASP A 279 8.69 -19.14 12.07
N GLU A 280 9.60 -18.15 11.96
CA GLU A 280 9.83 -17.16 13.01
C GLU A 280 8.54 -16.41 13.39
N TYR A 281 7.71 -16.04 12.39
CA TYR A 281 6.42 -15.40 12.67
C TYR A 281 5.39 -16.36 13.25
N VAL A 282 5.37 -17.59 12.77
CA VAL A 282 4.44 -18.63 13.31
C VAL A 282 4.73 -18.93 14.77
N GLU A 283 6.02 -18.97 15.13
CA GLU A 283 6.46 -19.19 16.51
C GLU A 283 6.24 -17.96 17.41
N ASN A 284 6.28 -16.75 16.82
CA ASN A 284 6.20 -15.48 17.55
C ASN A 284 5.15 -14.54 16.93
N PRO A 285 3.85 -14.91 16.96
CA PRO A 285 2.80 -14.19 16.22
C PRO A 285 2.45 -12.81 16.78
N GLU A 286 2.96 -12.43 17.95
CA GLU A 286 2.79 -11.10 18.56
C GLU A 286 3.81 -10.07 18.02
N LEU A 287 4.86 -10.53 17.33
CA LEU A 287 5.87 -9.64 16.80
C LEU A 287 5.40 -8.92 15.52
N ALA A 288 5.74 -7.65 15.40
CA ALA A 288 5.61 -6.88 14.17
C ALA A 288 6.80 -7.10 13.22
N GLY A 289 7.90 -7.64 13.75
CA GLY A 289 9.10 -7.98 12.99
C GLY A 289 10.26 -7.00 13.17
N ARG A 290 11.07 -6.89 12.11
CA ARG A 290 12.28 -6.05 12.03
C ARG A 290 12.15 -5.03 10.91
N LEU A 291 13.02 -4.01 10.93
CA LEU A 291 13.21 -3.10 9.80
C LEU A 291 13.64 -3.84 8.53
N TYR A 292 13.35 -3.25 7.40
CA TYR A 292 13.89 -3.65 6.10
C TYR A 292 15.22 -2.91 5.84
N PRO A 293 16.38 -3.59 5.97
CA PRO A 293 17.69 -2.94 5.81
C PRO A 293 17.92 -2.51 4.34
N PRO A 294 18.90 -1.66 4.07
CA PRO A 294 19.75 -0.93 5.04
C PRO A 294 19.29 0.52 5.29
N LEU A 295 18.17 0.96 4.70
CA LEU A 295 17.81 2.38 4.59
C LEU A 295 16.79 2.83 5.65
N GLN A 296 16.72 2.12 6.77
CA GLN A 296 15.82 2.45 7.86
C GLN A 296 16.53 2.43 9.22
N GLU A 297 16.10 3.34 10.07
CA GLU A 297 16.45 3.40 11.48
C GLU A 297 15.19 3.42 12.33
N ILE A 298 15.25 2.89 13.53
CA ILE A 298 14.17 2.88 14.53
C ILE A 298 14.70 3.34 15.88
N LYS A 299 13.90 4.12 16.58
CA LYS A 299 14.05 4.41 18.01
C LYS A 299 12.70 4.34 18.71
N ILE A 300 12.73 4.05 20.00
CA ILE A 300 11.57 4.18 20.88
C ILE A 300 11.80 5.39 21.76
N VAL A 301 10.81 6.27 21.89
CA VAL A 301 10.94 7.50 22.67
C VAL A 301 9.84 7.64 23.73
N ASP A 302 10.15 8.37 24.79
CA ASP A 302 9.16 8.78 25.79
C ASP A 302 8.37 10.03 25.33
N ASP A 303 7.51 10.57 26.21
CA ASP A 303 6.71 11.76 25.92
C ASP A 303 7.52 13.05 25.78
N ASN A 304 8.78 13.05 26.22
CA ASN A 304 9.72 14.17 26.10
C ASN A 304 10.65 14.02 24.89
N ASP A 305 10.39 13.05 23.99
CA ASP A 305 11.20 12.74 22.81
C ASP A 305 12.60 12.16 23.14
N VAL A 306 12.79 11.67 24.38
CA VAL A 306 14.03 11.05 24.83
C VAL A 306 14.02 9.57 24.44
N GLN A 307 15.10 9.12 23.78
CA GLN A 307 15.23 7.72 23.38
C GLN A 307 15.31 6.81 24.60
N LEU A 308 14.46 5.78 24.61
CA LEU A 308 14.40 4.77 25.64
C LEU A 308 15.34 3.59 25.33
N PRO A 309 15.88 2.93 26.36
CA PRO A 309 16.59 1.66 26.21
C PRO A 309 15.68 0.57 25.63
N ASN A 310 16.31 -0.42 24.97
CA ASN A 310 15.60 -1.60 24.49
C ASN A 310 14.84 -2.30 25.62
N GLY A 311 13.66 -2.86 25.30
CA GLY A 311 12.77 -3.51 26.26
C GLY A 311 11.78 -2.56 26.96
N GLN A 312 11.87 -1.25 26.75
CA GLN A 312 10.92 -0.30 27.32
C GLN A 312 9.84 0.10 26.31
N LEU A 313 8.64 0.37 26.83
CA LEU A 313 7.49 0.81 26.05
C LEU A 313 7.57 2.32 25.80
N GLY A 314 7.41 2.73 24.56
CA GLY A 314 7.33 4.12 24.15
C GLY A 314 6.85 4.27 22.70
N GLU A 315 6.87 5.49 22.18
CA GLU A 315 6.46 5.77 20.80
C GLU A 315 7.50 5.28 19.80
N ILE A 316 7.04 4.55 18.79
CA ILE A 316 7.87 4.09 17.68
C ILE A 316 8.17 5.29 16.77
N CYS A 317 9.45 5.58 16.53
CA CYS A 317 9.89 6.55 15.55
C CYS A 317 10.73 5.88 14.46
N LEU A 318 10.42 6.18 13.20
CA LEU A 318 11.09 5.62 12.03
C LEU A 318 11.81 6.71 11.24
N LYS A 319 13.05 6.46 10.83
CA LYS A 319 13.80 7.34 9.93
C LYS A 319 14.21 6.58 8.68
N SER A 320 13.85 7.13 7.53
CA SER A 320 14.14 6.53 6.22
C SER A 320 13.94 7.56 5.11
N PRO A 321 14.65 7.44 3.98
CA PRO A 321 14.30 8.17 2.76
C PRO A 321 12.89 7.83 2.23
N ALA A 322 12.25 6.79 2.76
CA ALA A 322 10.86 6.45 2.47
C ALA A 322 9.83 7.28 3.26
N ASN A 323 10.26 8.11 4.22
CA ASN A 323 9.33 8.98 4.94
C ASN A 323 8.72 10.03 4.00
N MET A 324 7.48 10.41 4.26
CA MET A 324 6.78 11.47 3.52
C MET A 324 7.58 12.77 3.53
N ARG A 325 7.36 13.59 2.50
CA ARG A 325 7.88 14.96 2.52
C ARG A 325 7.13 15.85 3.51
N CYS A 326 5.80 15.80 3.49
CA CYS A 326 4.94 16.57 4.38
C CYS A 326 3.48 16.12 4.28
N TYR A 327 2.62 16.65 5.14
CA TYR A 327 1.20 16.75 4.85
C TYR A 327 0.94 17.99 3.98
N PHE A 328 0.22 17.80 2.87
CA PHE A 328 -0.01 18.86 1.88
C PHE A 328 -0.73 20.05 2.50
N ASN A 329 -0.12 21.26 2.37
CA ASN A 329 -0.60 22.53 2.95
C ASN A 329 -0.87 22.49 4.48
N LYS A 330 -0.16 21.64 5.24
CA LYS A 330 -0.36 21.43 6.67
C LYS A 330 0.98 21.39 7.41
N GLU A 331 1.69 22.52 7.46
CA GLU A 331 3.01 22.64 8.07
C GLU A 331 3.01 22.23 9.54
N LYS A 332 2.07 22.77 10.34
CA LYS A 332 1.98 22.46 11.77
C LYS A 332 1.80 20.99 12.07
N GLU A 333 0.93 20.33 11.29
CA GLU A 333 0.68 18.89 11.41
C GLU A 333 1.89 18.07 10.94
N THR A 334 2.65 18.58 9.98
CA THR A 334 3.90 17.99 9.53
C THR A 334 4.97 18.06 10.61
N ASP A 335 5.22 19.25 11.16
CA ASP A 335 6.21 19.49 12.21
C ASP A 335 5.91 18.70 13.49
N ALA A 336 4.63 18.44 13.75
CA ALA A 336 4.21 17.65 14.92
C ALA A 336 4.64 16.18 14.83
N VAL A 337 4.80 15.62 13.62
CA VAL A 337 5.08 14.19 13.42
C VAL A 337 6.42 13.92 12.72
N LEU A 338 6.97 14.88 12.00
CA LEU A 338 8.24 14.71 11.29
C LEU A 338 9.29 15.67 11.88
N LYS A 339 10.18 15.12 12.73
CA LYS A 339 11.19 15.90 13.48
C LYS A 339 12.59 15.37 13.17
N ASP A 340 13.46 16.21 12.64
CA ASP A 340 14.85 15.85 12.28
C ASP A 340 14.95 14.58 11.40
N GLY A 341 13.97 14.39 10.52
CA GLY A 341 13.86 13.21 9.65
C GLY A 341 13.26 11.97 10.32
N TRP A 342 12.91 12.04 11.61
CA TRP A 342 12.21 10.98 12.33
C TRP A 342 10.69 11.15 12.20
N MET A 343 10.03 10.13 11.69
CA MET A 343 8.57 10.03 11.67
C MET A 343 8.08 9.47 13.00
N HIS A 344 7.37 10.29 13.77
CA HIS A 344 6.62 9.89 14.95
C HIS A 344 5.35 9.20 14.51
N THR A 345 5.27 7.88 14.72
CA THR A 345 4.19 7.08 14.13
C THR A 345 2.87 7.22 14.88
N GLY A 346 2.91 7.67 16.12
CA GLY A 346 1.78 7.64 17.04
C GLY A 346 1.41 6.23 17.51
N ASP A 347 2.21 5.22 17.18
CA ASP A 347 2.06 3.85 17.67
C ASP A 347 3.06 3.59 18.79
N LEU A 348 2.61 2.90 19.82
CA LEU A 348 3.44 2.49 20.96
C LEU A 348 3.96 1.07 20.74
N GLY A 349 5.24 0.87 21.05
CA GLY A 349 5.88 -0.43 20.91
C GLY A 349 7.11 -0.61 21.78
N ILE A 350 7.65 -1.81 21.71
CA ILE A 350 8.86 -2.23 22.42
C ILE A 350 9.86 -2.73 21.39
N LEU A 351 11.06 -2.17 21.40
CA LEU A 351 12.20 -2.65 20.59
C LEU A 351 13.07 -3.56 21.47
N TYR A 352 13.30 -4.78 21.01
CA TYR A 352 14.16 -5.75 21.67
C TYR A 352 15.59 -5.74 21.12
N ASN A 353 16.52 -6.35 21.85
CA ASN A 353 17.96 -6.34 21.50
C ASN A 353 18.30 -6.92 20.12
N GLU A 354 17.48 -7.84 19.61
CA GLU A 354 17.65 -8.48 18.30
C GLU A 354 17.04 -7.67 17.16
N GLY A 355 16.61 -6.42 17.41
CA GLY A 355 15.95 -5.57 16.43
C GLY A 355 14.50 -5.94 16.19
N LEU A 356 13.95 -6.88 16.95
CA LEU A 356 12.54 -7.26 16.91
C LEU A 356 11.68 -6.20 17.61
N VAL A 357 10.48 -6.00 17.10
CA VAL A 357 9.54 -5.00 17.63
C VAL A 357 8.17 -5.63 17.86
N THR A 358 7.57 -5.31 19.00
CA THR A 358 6.15 -5.54 19.26
C THR A 358 5.40 -4.22 19.25
N ILE A 359 4.26 -4.16 18.55
CA ILE A 359 3.36 -3.00 18.58
C ILE A 359 2.27 -3.29 19.60
N VAL A 360 2.12 -2.41 20.57
CA VAL A 360 1.19 -2.57 21.67
C VAL A 360 -0.15 -1.93 21.38
N ASP A 361 -0.18 -0.60 21.14
CA ASP A 361 -1.40 0.17 20.89
C ASP A 361 -1.09 1.50 20.18
N ARG A 362 -2.11 2.29 19.94
CA ARG A 362 -2.03 3.69 19.50
C ARG A 362 -1.87 4.62 20.71
N LYS A 363 -0.95 5.61 20.62
CA LYS A 363 -0.71 6.60 21.68
C LYS A 363 -1.97 7.38 22.10
N LYS A 364 -2.92 7.55 21.16
CA LYS A 364 -4.19 8.26 21.43
C LYS A 364 -5.27 7.42 22.11
N ASN A 365 -5.05 6.11 22.25
CA ASN A 365 -6.00 5.20 22.87
C ASN A 365 -5.73 4.99 24.37
N ILE A 366 -4.63 5.54 24.87
CA ILE A 366 -4.20 5.55 26.26
C ILE A 366 -4.30 6.98 26.80
#